data_36c077c5c6ea03c76f4feaaa2d879dc9
#
_entry.id   36c077c5c6ea03c76f4feaaa2d879dc9
#
_cell.length_a   1.000
_cell.length_b   1.000
_cell.length_c   1.000
_cell.angle_alpha   90.00
_cell.angle_beta   90.00
_cell.angle_gamma   90.00
#
_symmetry.space_group_name_H-M   'P 1'
#
loop_
_entity.id
_entity.type
_entity.pdbx_description
1 polymer ?
#
loop_
_entity_poly.entity_id
_entity_poly.type
_entity_poly.pdbx_seq_one_letter_code
_entity_poly.pdbx_strand_id
1 'polypeptide(L)'
;RTSVYAMYFGNSRYYQEQNFTSVAAELNSRFMDSRLTNTLRYTYSHQYEPRSYDGGIFPTVDILEPAENGASALYASFGLDPFTEGNLREVSTHILTDEIGYTLGKHRLVAGLQFEHNLTTNGYLQGGAGYYVYESWDDFKNDKAPLAFRIAHGNNDDLSQAFPQFSHMQYSVYLQDEINVSERFKATVGVRFEV
;
A
#
# COMPACT_ATOMS: atom_id res chain seq x y z
N ARG A 1 -9.25 10.75 -13.58
CA ARG A 1 -10.54 10.42 -14.21
C ARG A 1 -10.45 10.61 -15.71
N THR A 2 -10.98 9.69 -16.49
CA THR A 2 -11.14 9.81 -17.94
C THR A 2 -12.45 9.15 -18.33
N SER A 3 -13.18 9.77 -19.23
CA SER A 3 -14.41 9.21 -19.81
C SER A 3 -14.55 9.69 -21.25
N VAL A 4 -15.13 8.89 -22.09
CA VAL A 4 -15.55 9.31 -23.45
C VAL A 4 -16.87 10.05 -23.45
N TYR A 5 -17.59 10.06 -22.32
CA TYR A 5 -18.93 10.63 -22.18
C TYR A 5 -18.96 11.92 -21.34
N ALA A 6 -17.83 12.35 -20.76
CA ALA A 6 -17.75 13.53 -19.93
C ALA A 6 -16.42 14.25 -20.13
N MET A 7 -16.43 15.57 -19.99
CA MET A 7 -15.25 16.43 -20.09
C MET A 7 -14.57 16.49 -18.69
N TYR A 8 -13.29 16.07 -18.61
CA TYR A 8 -12.47 16.23 -17.43
C TYR A 8 -11.39 17.28 -17.65
N PHE A 9 -11.31 18.24 -16.74
CA PHE A 9 -10.29 19.27 -16.76
C PHE A 9 -8.96 18.73 -16.22
N GLY A 10 -7.85 19.38 -16.60
CA GLY A 10 -6.50 18.95 -16.22
C GLY A 10 -6.28 18.87 -14.70
N ASN A 11 -6.92 19.76 -13.93
CA ASN A 11 -6.84 19.79 -12.47
C ASN A 11 -7.62 18.69 -11.75
N SER A 12 -8.31 17.80 -12.47
CA SER A 12 -8.93 16.59 -11.89
C SER A 12 -8.05 15.34 -11.98
N ARG A 13 -6.79 15.51 -12.40
CA ARG A 13 -5.80 14.44 -12.44
C ARG A 13 -5.09 14.31 -11.10
N TYR A 14 -4.60 13.10 -10.84
CA TYR A 14 -3.68 12.84 -9.75
C TYR A 14 -2.57 11.88 -10.20
N TYR A 15 -1.49 11.87 -9.46
CA TYR A 15 -0.37 10.93 -9.60
C TYR A 15 -0.32 10.04 -8.37
N GLN A 16 -0.09 8.76 -8.56
CA GLN A 16 0.22 7.83 -7.47
C GLN A 16 1.74 7.80 -7.34
N GLU A 17 2.25 8.37 -6.27
CA GLU A 17 3.68 8.29 -5.99
C GLU A 17 4.01 6.95 -5.35
N GLN A 18 5.18 6.41 -5.69
CA GLN A 18 5.67 5.14 -5.16
C GLN A 18 7.11 5.32 -4.71
N ASN A 19 7.28 5.66 -3.44
CA ASN A 19 8.58 5.82 -2.82
C ASN A 19 8.89 4.57 -2.00
N PHE A 20 10.02 3.93 -2.30
CA PHE A 20 10.45 2.72 -1.64
C PHE A 20 11.92 2.84 -1.21
N THR A 21 12.19 2.54 0.05
CA THR A 21 13.55 2.45 0.61
C THR A 21 13.70 1.09 1.28
N SER A 22 14.81 0.41 1.06
CA SER A 22 15.13 -0.84 1.74
C SER A 22 16.60 -0.87 2.13
N VAL A 23 16.86 -1.38 3.34
CA VAL A 23 18.21 -1.62 3.87
C VAL A 23 18.24 -3.03 4.44
N ALA A 24 19.31 -3.77 4.13
CA ALA A 24 19.53 -5.09 4.68
C ALA A 24 20.95 -5.20 5.24
N ALA A 25 21.09 -5.91 6.35
CA ALA A 25 22.39 -6.30 6.93
C ALA A 25 22.38 -7.81 7.17
N GLU A 26 23.50 -8.45 6.87
CA GLU A 26 23.64 -9.90 7.01
C GLU A 26 24.99 -10.24 7.67
N LEU A 27 24.95 -11.12 8.64
CA LEU A 27 26.12 -11.71 9.28
C LEU A 27 26.17 -13.20 9.01
N ASN A 28 27.19 -13.65 8.29
CA ASN A 28 27.47 -15.05 8.00
C ASN A 28 28.61 -15.55 8.89
N SER A 29 28.33 -16.58 9.67
CA SER A 29 29.30 -17.21 10.58
C SER A 29 29.53 -18.68 10.19
N ARG A 30 30.76 -19.15 10.32
CA ARG A 30 31.14 -20.53 10.02
C ARG A 30 31.97 -21.10 11.15
N PHE A 31 31.61 -22.31 11.57
CA PHE A 31 32.25 -23.02 12.66
C PHE A 31 32.51 -24.49 12.25
N MET A 32 33.36 -25.19 12.98
CA MET A 32 33.64 -26.62 12.81
C MET A 32 34.03 -26.98 11.35
N ASP A 33 35.00 -26.27 10.78
CA ASP A 33 35.42 -26.43 9.38
C ASP A 33 34.28 -26.28 8.38
N SER A 34 33.40 -25.32 8.64
CA SER A 34 32.19 -24.99 7.83
C SER A 34 31.09 -26.06 7.88
N ARG A 35 31.15 -27.04 8.80
CA ARG A 35 30.02 -27.95 9.01
C ARG A 35 28.84 -27.28 9.70
N LEU A 36 29.10 -26.29 10.56
CA LEU A 36 28.07 -25.47 11.21
C LEU A 36 28.15 -24.07 10.62
N THR A 37 27.03 -23.60 10.08
CA THR A 37 26.86 -22.26 9.52
C THR A 37 25.74 -21.55 10.24
N ASN A 38 25.84 -20.21 10.38
CA ASN A 38 24.75 -19.39 10.83
C ASN A 38 24.65 -18.16 9.91
N THR A 39 23.46 -17.81 9.57
CA THR A 39 23.12 -16.58 8.81
C THR A 39 22.09 -15.79 9.59
N LEU A 40 22.51 -14.69 10.17
CA LEU A 40 21.62 -13.71 10.80
C LEU A 40 21.41 -12.56 9.83
N ARG A 41 20.14 -12.28 9.48
CA ARG A 41 19.78 -11.21 8.56
C ARG A 41 18.71 -10.31 9.17
N TYR A 42 18.92 -9.02 9.03
CA TYR A 42 17.92 -8.00 9.32
C TYR A 42 17.63 -7.20 8.06
N THR A 43 16.34 -6.98 7.80
CA THR A 43 15.87 -6.14 6.69
C THR A 43 14.87 -5.12 7.22
N TYR A 44 15.07 -3.88 6.84
CA TYR A 44 14.09 -2.81 6.98
C TYR A 44 13.64 -2.36 5.60
N SER A 45 12.36 -2.17 5.41
CA SER A 45 11.81 -1.51 4.22
C SER A 45 10.74 -0.50 4.62
N HIS A 46 10.70 0.59 3.87
CA HIS A 46 9.70 1.64 4.02
C HIS A 46 9.12 1.98 2.65
N GLN A 47 7.81 1.91 2.56
CA GLN A 47 7.02 2.23 1.40
C GLN A 47 6.10 3.40 1.74
N TYR A 48 6.17 4.48 0.93
CA TYR A 48 5.38 5.69 1.12
C TYR A 48 4.72 6.06 -0.21
N GLU A 49 3.40 5.94 -0.27
CA GLU A 49 2.61 6.06 -1.49
C GLU A 49 1.48 7.10 -1.32
N PRO A 50 1.80 8.39 -1.28
CA PRO A 50 0.79 9.44 -1.30
C PRO A 50 0.24 9.63 -2.72
N ARG A 51 -0.88 10.33 -2.81
CA ARG A 51 -1.29 10.95 -4.07
C ARG A 51 -0.82 12.39 -4.14
N SER A 52 -0.28 12.77 -5.29
CA SER A 52 0.04 14.16 -5.63
C SER A 52 -0.82 14.65 -6.80
N TYR A 53 -0.89 15.95 -6.98
CA TYR A 53 -1.72 16.60 -7.99
C TYR A 53 -1.10 17.94 -8.42
N ASP A 54 -1.50 18.39 -9.60
CA ASP A 54 -1.08 19.70 -10.11
C ASP A 54 -1.97 20.82 -9.53
N GLY A 55 -1.36 21.90 -9.11
CA GLY A 55 -2.05 23.09 -8.57
C GLY A 55 -2.32 23.00 -7.06
N GLY A 56 -3.24 23.84 -6.59
CA GLY A 56 -3.65 23.90 -5.19
C GLY A 56 -4.87 23.03 -4.91
N ILE A 57 -5.20 22.87 -3.63
CA ILE A 57 -6.45 22.21 -3.19
C ILE A 57 -7.64 23.02 -3.73
N PHE A 58 -8.49 22.35 -4.47
CA PHE A 58 -9.72 22.89 -5.02
C PHE A 58 -10.83 21.83 -4.95
N PRO A 59 -12.05 22.18 -4.55
CA PRO A 59 -13.16 21.22 -4.47
C PRO A 59 -13.42 20.54 -5.81
N THR A 60 -13.85 19.27 -5.77
CA THR A 60 -14.39 18.62 -6.96
C THR A 60 -15.73 19.26 -7.31
N VAL A 61 -15.92 19.58 -8.58
CA VAL A 61 -17.19 20.07 -9.11
C VAL A 61 -17.59 19.18 -10.27
N ASP A 62 -18.72 18.51 -10.12
CA ASP A 62 -19.37 17.75 -11.19
C ASP A 62 -20.59 18.51 -11.68
N ILE A 63 -20.68 18.68 -13.00
CA ILE A 63 -21.80 19.34 -13.69
C ILE A 63 -22.53 18.27 -14.49
N LEU A 64 -23.83 18.16 -14.26
CA LEU A 64 -24.69 17.21 -14.95
C LEU A 64 -25.37 17.89 -16.16
N GLU A 65 -25.91 17.05 -17.05
CA GLU A 65 -26.84 17.44 -18.11
C GLU A 65 -27.87 16.32 -18.31
N PRO A 66 -29.07 16.64 -18.81
CA PRO A 66 -30.05 15.64 -19.18
C PRO A 66 -29.50 14.72 -20.29
N ALA A 67 -29.55 13.42 -20.08
CA ALA A 67 -29.28 12.43 -21.11
C ALA A 67 -30.52 12.13 -21.95
N GLU A 68 -30.35 11.49 -23.12
CA GLU A 68 -31.45 11.16 -24.04
C GLU A 68 -32.56 10.33 -23.39
N ASN A 69 -32.24 9.54 -22.36
CA ASN A 69 -33.20 8.73 -21.60
C ASN A 69 -33.90 9.48 -20.46
N GLY A 70 -33.68 10.80 -20.33
CA GLY A 70 -34.21 11.62 -19.26
C GLY A 70 -33.51 11.50 -17.91
N ALA A 71 -32.46 10.68 -17.81
CA ALA A 71 -31.61 10.63 -16.62
C ALA A 71 -30.58 11.76 -16.64
N SER A 72 -30.03 12.13 -15.48
CA SER A 72 -28.91 13.05 -15.40
C SER A 72 -27.61 12.30 -15.66
N ALA A 73 -26.78 12.82 -16.56
CA ALA A 73 -25.46 12.30 -16.89
C ALA A 73 -24.36 13.32 -16.56
N LEU A 74 -23.17 12.85 -16.21
CA LEU A 74 -22.03 13.74 -16.00
C LEU A 74 -21.61 14.35 -17.34
N TYR A 75 -21.65 15.68 -17.41
CA TYR A 75 -21.20 16.46 -18.55
C TYR A 75 -19.76 16.91 -18.39
N ALA A 76 -19.42 17.55 -17.26
CA ALA A 76 -18.09 18.06 -17.00
C ALA A 76 -17.68 17.85 -15.54
N SER A 77 -16.39 17.65 -15.31
CA SER A 77 -15.81 17.54 -13.97
C SER A 77 -14.49 18.32 -13.91
N PHE A 78 -14.33 19.12 -12.87
CA PHE A 78 -13.09 19.85 -12.58
C PHE A 78 -12.84 19.95 -11.07
N GLY A 79 -11.64 20.43 -10.70
CA GLY A 79 -11.17 20.38 -9.33
C GLY A 79 -10.53 19.02 -8.99
N LEU A 80 -10.09 18.87 -7.77
CA LEU A 80 -9.37 17.68 -7.31
C LEU A 80 -10.25 16.43 -7.44
N ASP A 81 -9.66 15.30 -7.83
CA ASP A 81 -10.38 14.01 -7.74
C ASP A 81 -10.81 13.77 -6.28
N PRO A 82 -12.08 13.41 -6.00
CA PRO A 82 -12.63 13.38 -4.66
C PRO A 82 -12.01 12.32 -3.74
N PHE A 83 -11.14 11.47 -4.27
CA PHE A 83 -10.42 10.44 -3.52
C PHE A 83 -8.94 10.78 -3.31
N THR A 84 -8.49 11.96 -3.72
CA THR A 84 -7.06 12.31 -3.72
C THR A 84 -6.62 12.91 -2.40
N GLU A 85 -7.38 13.85 -1.86
CA GLU A 85 -7.06 14.46 -0.58
C GLU A 85 -7.11 13.41 0.54
N GLY A 86 -6.04 13.32 1.34
CA GLY A 86 -5.95 12.35 2.42
C GLY A 86 -5.76 10.90 1.97
N ASN A 87 -5.43 10.63 0.71
CA ASN A 87 -5.13 9.27 0.25
C ASN A 87 -3.64 8.97 0.42
N LEU A 88 -3.35 8.04 1.33
CA LEU A 88 -1.99 7.64 1.69
C LEU A 88 -1.95 6.15 1.99
N ARG A 89 -0.95 5.47 1.47
CA ARG A 89 -0.53 4.17 1.97
C ARG A 89 0.92 4.26 2.40
N GLU A 90 1.18 3.95 3.66
CA GLU A 90 2.52 3.90 4.22
C GLU A 90 2.72 2.58 4.95
N VAL A 91 3.83 1.90 4.67
CA VAL A 91 4.15 0.61 5.30
C VAL A 91 5.62 0.60 5.70
N SER A 92 5.89 0.35 6.97
CA SER A 92 7.23 0.04 7.48
C SER A 92 7.30 -1.42 7.86
N THR A 93 8.26 -2.15 7.32
CA THR A 93 8.45 -3.58 7.58
C THR A 93 9.84 -3.82 8.16
N HIS A 94 9.89 -4.55 9.27
CA HIS A 94 11.11 -5.06 9.89
C HIS A 94 11.10 -6.59 9.84
N ILE A 95 12.13 -7.19 9.27
CA ILE A 95 12.28 -8.65 9.22
C ILE A 95 13.61 -9.01 9.85
N LEU A 96 13.58 -9.90 10.83
CA LEU A 96 14.75 -10.54 11.41
C LEU A 96 14.66 -12.04 11.12
N THR A 97 15.70 -12.59 10.49
CA THR A 97 15.82 -14.00 10.19
C THR A 97 17.12 -14.53 10.76
N ASP A 98 17.06 -15.66 11.44
CA ASP A 98 18.23 -16.42 11.90
C ASP A 98 18.15 -17.86 11.42
N GLU A 99 19.15 -18.29 10.68
CA GLU A 99 19.22 -19.62 10.08
C GLU A 99 20.49 -20.32 10.50
N ILE A 100 20.37 -21.55 11.01
CA ILE A 100 21.48 -22.42 11.35
C ILE A 100 21.48 -23.61 10.41
N GLY A 101 22.60 -23.86 9.74
CA GLY A 101 22.85 -25.02 8.89
C GLY A 101 23.87 -25.95 9.52
N TYR A 102 23.62 -27.26 9.56
CA TYR A 102 24.56 -28.28 10.01
C TYR A 102 24.70 -29.42 9.03
N THR A 103 25.94 -29.68 8.61
CA THR A 103 26.25 -30.77 7.66
C THR A 103 26.75 -31.99 8.41
N LEU A 104 26.03 -33.13 8.25
CA LEU A 104 26.34 -34.40 8.85
C LEU A 104 26.28 -35.52 7.79
N GLY A 105 27.43 -35.94 7.29
CA GLY A 105 27.52 -36.97 6.24
C GLY A 105 26.76 -36.57 4.98
N LYS A 106 25.68 -37.29 4.64
CA LYS A 106 24.84 -37.00 3.47
C LYS A 106 23.71 -35.98 3.74
N HIS A 107 23.53 -35.57 4.99
CA HIS A 107 22.47 -34.69 5.44
C HIS A 107 22.98 -33.26 5.59
N ARG A 108 22.17 -32.29 5.15
CA ARG A 108 22.31 -30.89 5.49
C ARG A 108 21.03 -30.43 6.17
N LEU A 109 21.10 -30.40 7.49
CA LEU A 109 20.02 -29.91 8.34
C LEU A 109 20.04 -28.38 8.35
N VAL A 110 18.88 -27.76 8.17
CA VAL A 110 18.68 -26.31 8.26
C VAL A 110 17.52 -26.05 9.21
N ALA A 111 17.77 -25.23 10.21
CA ALA A 111 16.73 -24.74 11.12
C ALA A 111 16.73 -23.22 11.10
N GLY A 112 15.57 -22.58 11.11
CA GLY A 112 15.49 -21.14 11.10
C GLY A 112 14.31 -20.59 11.84
N LEU A 113 14.48 -19.34 12.25
CA LEU A 113 13.48 -18.48 12.87
C LEU A 113 13.32 -17.23 12.02
N GLN A 114 12.09 -16.75 11.88
CA GLN A 114 11.81 -15.44 11.28
C GLN A 114 10.82 -14.69 12.16
N PHE A 115 11.14 -13.44 12.38
CA PHE A 115 10.24 -12.47 12.98
C PHE A 115 10.00 -11.35 11.97
N GLU A 116 8.74 -11.01 11.75
CA GLU A 116 8.33 -9.89 10.90
C GLU A 116 7.39 -8.97 11.66
N HIS A 117 7.64 -7.67 11.58
CA HIS A 117 6.78 -6.62 12.13
C HIS A 117 6.46 -5.62 11.03
N ASN A 118 5.17 -5.47 10.75
CA ASN A 118 4.63 -4.48 9.82
C ASN A 118 3.86 -3.42 10.59
N LEU A 119 4.16 -2.16 10.30
CA LEU A 119 3.36 -1.01 10.71
C LEU A 119 2.78 -0.39 9.45
N THR A 120 1.45 -0.33 9.37
CA THR A 120 0.73 0.17 8.20
C THR A 120 -0.14 1.36 8.59
N THR A 121 -0.03 2.45 7.82
CA THR A 121 -0.95 3.58 7.81
C THR A 121 -1.71 3.57 6.49
N ASN A 122 -3.04 3.63 6.56
CA ASN A 122 -3.89 3.67 5.37
C ASN A 122 -4.82 4.88 5.43
N GLY A 123 -4.42 5.96 4.75
CA GLY A 123 -5.18 7.20 4.68
C GLY A 123 -6.30 7.14 3.64
N TYR A 124 -7.50 7.55 4.03
CA TYR A 124 -8.63 7.68 3.12
C TYR A 124 -9.63 8.71 3.62
N LEU A 125 -9.77 9.80 2.86
CA LEU A 125 -10.70 10.88 3.18
C LEU A 125 -11.46 11.30 1.92
N GLN A 126 -12.54 10.57 1.58
CA GLN A 126 -13.32 10.87 0.39
C GLN A 126 -14.01 12.23 0.52
N GLY A 127 -13.73 13.13 -0.43
CA GLY A 127 -14.31 14.46 -0.44
C GLY A 127 -13.69 15.44 0.58
N GLY A 128 -12.47 15.17 1.06
CA GLY A 128 -11.77 16.05 2.00
C GLY A 128 -11.57 17.48 1.48
N ALA A 129 -11.39 17.64 0.17
CA ALA A 129 -11.33 18.95 -0.49
C ALA A 129 -12.71 19.61 -0.75
N GLY A 130 -13.80 18.91 -0.45
CA GLY A 130 -15.17 19.29 -0.82
C GLY A 130 -15.58 18.73 -2.19
N TYR A 131 -16.88 18.47 -2.35
CA TYR A 131 -17.45 17.93 -3.58
C TYR A 131 -18.84 18.55 -3.81
N TYR A 132 -18.95 19.24 -4.94
CA TYR A 132 -20.18 19.89 -5.40
C TYR A 132 -20.73 19.17 -6.63
N VAL A 133 -22.04 19.06 -6.72
CA VAL A 133 -22.76 18.56 -7.89
C VAL A 133 -23.79 19.60 -8.31
N TYR A 134 -23.75 20.03 -9.56
CA TYR A 134 -24.72 20.95 -10.15
C TYR A 134 -25.58 20.22 -11.18
N GLU A 135 -26.86 20.54 -11.23
CA GLU A 135 -27.81 19.92 -12.13
C GLU A 135 -27.57 20.28 -13.60
N SER A 136 -26.99 21.50 -13.84
CA SER A 136 -26.65 21.97 -15.17
C SER A 136 -25.49 22.95 -15.16
N TRP A 137 -24.90 23.16 -16.33
CA TRP A 137 -23.90 24.21 -16.55
C TRP A 137 -24.47 25.62 -16.25
N ASP A 138 -25.74 25.85 -16.61
CA ASP A 138 -26.40 27.15 -16.34
C ASP A 138 -26.59 27.40 -14.84
N ASP A 139 -26.85 26.37 -14.07
CA ASP A 139 -26.97 26.52 -12.61
C ASP A 139 -25.63 26.87 -11.97
N PHE A 140 -24.56 26.20 -12.39
CA PHE A 140 -23.21 26.53 -11.96
C PHE A 140 -22.81 27.97 -12.34
N LYS A 141 -23.04 28.36 -13.60
CA LYS A 141 -22.67 29.68 -14.14
C LYS A 141 -23.43 30.83 -13.48
N ASN A 142 -24.69 30.59 -13.09
CA ASN A 142 -25.55 31.59 -12.46
C ASN A 142 -25.51 31.54 -10.93
N ASP A 143 -24.53 30.87 -10.36
CA ASP A 143 -24.30 30.79 -8.91
C ASP A 143 -25.51 30.29 -8.10
N LYS A 144 -26.26 29.33 -8.68
CA LYS A 144 -27.37 28.71 -7.98
C LYS A 144 -26.87 27.69 -6.97
N ALA A 145 -27.71 27.32 -6.04
CA ALA A 145 -27.41 26.28 -5.06
C ALA A 145 -27.09 24.96 -5.76
N PRO A 146 -26.04 24.22 -5.36
CA PRO A 146 -25.72 22.92 -5.92
C PRO A 146 -26.83 21.90 -5.58
N LEU A 147 -27.02 20.93 -6.46
CA LEU A 147 -27.89 19.78 -6.22
C LEU A 147 -27.44 18.95 -5.02
N ALA A 148 -26.11 18.83 -4.83
CA ALA A 148 -25.53 18.18 -3.68
C ALA A 148 -24.19 18.83 -3.30
N PHE A 149 -23.92 18.87 -1.99
CA PHE A 149 -22.64 19.22 -1.41
C PHE A 149 -22.21 18.15 -0.42
N ARG A 150 -20.97 17.75 -0.47
CA ARG A 150 -20.35 16.80 0.47
C ARG A 150 -18.99 17.33 0.89
N ILE A 151 -18.67 17.16 2.16
CA ILE A 151 -17.33 17.37 2.68
C ILE A 151 -17.09 16.34 3.79
N ALA A 152 -15.90 15.77 3.82
CA ALA A 152 -15.44 14.95 4.92
C ALA A 152 -14.35 15.71 5.67
N HIS A 153 -14.45 15.75 6.98
CA HIS A 153 -13.45 16.37 7.86
C HIS A 153 -13.34 15.56 9.16
N GLY A 154 -12.22 15.70 9.85
CA GLY A 154 -12.05 15.13 11.18
C GLY A 154 -12.82 15.88 12.25
N ASN A 155 -13.01 15.27 13.42
CA ASN A 155 -13.54 15.95 14.60
C ASN A 155 -12.52 17.00 15.09
N ASN A 156 -13.00 18.23 15.36
CA ASN A 156 -12.15 19.32 15.82
C ASN A 156 -10.93 19.61 14.90
N ASP A 157 -11.10 19.49 13.60
CA ASP A 157 -10.04 19.65 12.58
C ASP A 157 -8.89 18.64 12.72
N ASP A 158 -9.06 17.57 13.49
CA ASP A 158 -8.11 16.48 13.60
C ASP A 158 -8.33 15.46 12.47
N LEU A 159 -7.44 15.46 11.48
CA LEU A 159 -7.45 14.52 10.36
C LEU A 159 -6.84 13.17 10.70
N SER A 160 -6.29 12.95 11.90
CA SER A 160 -5.65 11.68 12.27
C SER A 160 -6.58 10.47 12.13
N GLN A 161 -7.89 10.69 12.32
CA GLN A 161 -8.92 9.66 12.14
C GLN A 161 -9.05 9.17 10.69
N ALA A 162 -8.63 9.97 9.73
CA ALA A 162 -8.58 9.57 8.30
C ALA A 162 -7.37 8.69 7.97
N PHE A 163 -6.43 8.54 8.92
CA PHE A 163 -5.18 7.79 8.76
C PHE A 163 -5.05 6.68 9.81
N PRO A 164 -5.95 5.68 9.82
CA PRO A 164 -5.85 4.58 10.77
C PRO A 164 -4.51 3.85 10.61
N GLN A 165 -3.93 3.52 11.75
CA GLN A 165 -2.68 2.76 11.88
C GLN A 165 -2.95 1.42 12.53
N PHE A 166 -2.32 0.37 12.01
CA PHE A 166 -2.32 -0.94 12.63
C PHE A 166 -0.96 -1.61 12.48
N SER A 167 -0.62 -2.45 13.44
CA SER A 167 0.57 -3.28 13.38
C SER A 167 0.20 -4.75 13.28
N HIS A 168 1.04 -5.48 12.56
CA HIS A 168 0.95 -6.93 12.43
C HIS A 168 2.31 -7.53 12.72
N MET A 169 2.33 -8.62 13.50
CA MET A 169 3.53 -9.38 13.82
C MET A 169 3.35 -10.83 13.35
N GLN A 170 4.37 -11.36 12.71
CA GLN A 170 4.39 -12.74 12.25
C GLN A 170 5.65 -13.45 12.76
N TYR A 171 5.49 -14.65 13.26
CA TYR A 171 6.56 -15.50 13.74
C TYR A 171 6.57 -16.79 12.93
N SER A 172 7.74 -17.23 12.51
CA SER A 172 7.90 -18.48 11.80
C SER A 172 9.05 -19.27 12.36
N VAL A 173 8.88 -20.58 12.41
CA VAL A 173 9.95 -21.54 12.67
C VAL A 173 9.95 -22.59 11.57
N TYR A 174 11.13 -23.02 11.13
CA TYR A 174 11.22 -24.09 10.15
C TYR A 174 12.40 -25.02 10.41
N LEU A 175 12.24 -26.24 9.93
CA LEU A 175 13.28 -27.26 9.92
C LEU A 175 13.24 -27.96 8.57
N GLN A 176 14.41 -28.17 7.97
CA GLN A 176 14.58 -28.82 6.67
C GLN A 176 15.79 -29.75 6.72
N ASP A 177 15.69 -30.88 6.05
CA ASP A 177 16.81 -31.77 5.74
C ASP A 177 16.99 -31.89 4.22
N GLU A 178 18.18 -31.57 3.74
CA GLU A 178 18.60 -31.84 2.38
C GLU A 178 19.48 -33.08 2.39
N ILE A 179 19.03 -34.15 1.73
CA ILE A 179 19.67 -35.46 1.75
C ILE A 179 20.32 -35.73 0.39
N ASN A 180 21.64 -35.87 0.35
CA ASN A 180 22.36 -36.34 -0.83
C ASN A 180 22.24 -37.87 -0.94
N VAL A 181 21.16 -38.35 -1.52
CA VAL A 181 20.87 -39.80 -1.63
C VAL A 181 21.89 -40.51 -2.52
N SER A 182 22.24 -39.88 -3.65
CA SER A 182 23.28 -40.35 -4.58
C SER A 182 23.94 -39.16 -5.28
N GLU A 183 24.96 -39.40 -6.11
CA GLU A 183 25.58 -38.33 -6.92
C GLU A 183 24.62 -37.63 -7.88
N ARG A 184 23.49 -38.26 -8.20
CA ARG A 184 22.50 -37.73 -9.17
C ARG A 184 21.15 -37.41 -8.56
N PHE A 185 20.96 -37.70 -7.26
CA PHE A 185 19.66 -37.51 -6.61
C PHE A 185 19.80 -36.89 -5.23
N LYS A 186 19.14 -35.75 -5.08
CA LYS A 186 18.93 -35.04 -3.82
C LYS A 186 17.45 -35.10 -3.44
N ALA A 187 17.16 -35.23 -2.16
CA ALA A 187 15.84 -35.10 -1.61
C ALA A 187 15.85 -33.98 -0.56
N THR A 188 14.83 -33.13 -0.55
CA THR A 188 14.64 -32.10 0.49
C THR A 188 13.28 -32.31 1.12
N VAL A 189 13.26 -32.40 2.46
CA VAL A 189 12.05 -32.52 3.26
C VAL A 189 12.11 -31.46 4.35
N GLY A 190 11.03 -30.76 4.56
CA GLY A 190 10.97 -29.71 5.59
C GLY A 190 9.56 -29.42 6.06
N VAL A 191 9.48 -28.74 7.19
CA VAL A 191 8.24 -28.23 7.79
C VAL A 191 8.47 -26.81 8.23
N ARG A 192 7.47 -25.96 8.02
CA ARG A 192 7.42 -24.57 8.49
C ARG A 192 6.09 -24.35 9.22
N PHE A 193 6.18 -23.69 10.35
CA PHE A 193 5.02 -23.21 11.11
C PHE A 193 5.06 -21.70 11.18
N GLU A 194 3.92 -21.06 10.99
CA GLU A 194 3.75 -19.61 11.03
C GLU A 194 2.53 -19.24 11.88
N VAL A 195 2.67 -18.15 12.61
CA VAL A 195 1.59 -17.55 13.42
C VAL A 195 1.70 -16.03 13.43
#